data_b34e173d17012c6525937743fcbcb1a1
#
_entry.id   b34e173d17012c6525937743fcbcb1a1
#
_cell.length_a   1.000
_cell.length_b   1.000
_cell.length_c   1.000
_cell.angle_alpha   90.00
_cell.angle_beta   90.00
_cell.angle_gamma   90.00
#
_symmetry.space_group_name_H-M   'P 1'
#
loop_
_entity.id
_entity.type
_entity.pdbx_description
1 polymer ?
#
loop_
_entity_poly.entity_id
_entity_poly.type
_entity_poly.pdbx_seq_one_letter_code
_entity_poly.pdbx_strand_id
1 'polypeptide(L)'
;MKPTLKDVAKLAGVNFTLVSKYLNHSSQARMTPETRARIDSALKELNYRPSASARTLRSGKSRTIGLVCGDLTNAYSAHFANLILNFLREHGYQLLIAVRGSEADCAALDFLIDRDVDGLILSGADLPENYFPKLPTAVYDTSVNRGSVMNPDLGRSLDAALAAVNGRIAGLFFRNSAWNGAFQLAAHRRGLDAEARILPFDLETRATELRKVCQEKPEWILTSGWQTLLMLQDLLGDEFPGYHPHLLVHANCRGPFMNALEIAGVIHSNTGDMVRELCTMLLGQIENSGSVPESRLFPTVFRPAGSPEFEALKTRHFQLT
;
A
#
# COMPACT_ATOMS: atom_id res chain seq x y z
N MET A 1 -15.99 22.30 -28.31
CA MET A 1 -15.69 20.90 -28.65
C MET A 1 -14.19 20.68 -28.43
N LYS A 2 -13.74 19.58 -27.84
CA LYS A 2 -12.27 19.35 -27.68
C LYS A 2 -11.64 19.10 -29.04
N PRO A 3 -10.48 19.74 -29.36
CA PRO A 3 -9.79 19.50 -30.61
C PRO A 3 -9.41 18.02 -30.78
N THR A 4 -9.48 17.54 -31.99
CA THR A 4 -9.12 16.15 -32.34
C THR A 4 -7.77 16.10 -33.04
N LEU A 5 -7.19 14.91 -33.17
CA LEU A 5 -5.96 14.70 -33.92
C LEU A 5 -6.12 15.11 -35.40
N LYS A 6 -7.34 14.99 -35.97
CA LYS A 6 -7.67 15.42 -37.31
C LYS A 6 -7.61 16.94 -37.46
N ASP A 7 -8.03 17.69 -36.44
CA ASP A 7 -7.98 19.15 -36.47
C ASP A 7 -6.52 19.65 -36.44
N VAL A 8 -5.67 19.01 -35.62
CA VAL A 8 -4.22 19.29 -35.63
C VAL A 8 -3.60 19.01 -36.99
N ALA A 9 -3.91 17.86 -37.59
CA ALA A 9 -3.40 17.49 -38.91
C ALA A 9 -3.84 18.48 -39.98
N LYS A 10 -5.11 18.91 -39.94
CA LYS A 10 -5.66 19.90 -40.86
C LYS A 10 -4.95 21.26 -40.71
N LEU A 11 -4.76 21.73 -39.49
CA LEU A 11 -4.09 23.00 -39.23
C LEU A 11 -2.60 22.99 -39.61
N ALA A 12 -1.91 21.89 -39.33
CA ALA A 12 -0.50 21.71 -39.67
C ALA A 12 -0.27 21.39 -41.17
N GLY A 13 -1.33 21.15 -41.98
CA GLY A 13 -1.22 20.78 -43.40
C GLY A 13 -0.50 19.45 -43.62
N VAL A 14 -0.77 18.44 -42.77
CA VAL A 14 -0.14 17.14 -42.85
C VAL A 14 -1.17 16.00 -42.70
N ASN A 15 -0.76 14.77 -43.04
CA ASN A 15 -1.60 13.61 -42.79
C ASN A 15 -1.72 13.31 -41.30
N PHE A 16 -2.92 12.94 -40.83
CA PHE A 16 -3.18 12.65 -39.44
C PHE A 16 -2.30 11.51 -38.90
N THR A 17 -1.93 10.55 -39.77
CA THR A 17 -1.02 9.45 -39.42
C THR A 17 0.37 9.96 -39.06
N LEU A 18 0.85 11.04 -39.71
CA LEU A 18 2.14 11.65 -39.39
C LEU A 18 2.10 12.33 -38.00
N VAL A 19 1.02 13.07 -37.73
CA VAL A 19 0.82 13.68 -36.36
C VAL A 19 0.74 12.60 -35.31
N SER A 20 0.02 11.50 -35.58
CA SER A 20 -0.08 10.37 -34.67
C SER A 20 1.28 9.71 -34.40
N LYS A 21 2.10 9.48 -35.43
CA LYS A 21 3.47 8.95 -35.29
C LYS A 21 4.38 9.91 -34.53
N TYR A 22 4.25 11.22 -34.77
CA TYR A 22 5.01 12.24 -34.09
C TYR A 22 4.74 12.27 -32.58
N LEU A 23 3.48 12.32 -32.19
CA LEU A 23 3.05 12.34 -30.78
C LEU A 23 3.41 11.07 -30.02
N ASN A 24 3.62 9.96 -30.71
CA ASN A 24 4.00 8.68 -30.10
C ASN A 24 5.52 8.43 -30.12
N HIS A 25 6.33 9.44 -30.47
CA HIS A 25 7.78 9.30 -30.58
C HIS A 25 8.24 8.12 -31.45
N SER A 26 7.46 7.77 -32.46
CA SER A 26 7.77 6.65 -33.35
C SER A 26 9.03 6.93 -34.17
N SER A 27 9.99 6.00 -34.14
CA SER A 27 11.19 6.07 -34.99
C SER A 27 10.85 6.11 -36.51
N GLN A 28 9.63 5.72 -36.87
CA GLN A 28 9.11 5.80 -38.25
C GLN A 28 8.53 7.18 -38.60
N ALA A 29 8.50 8.14 -37.68
CA ALA A 29 8.03 9.51 -37.94
C ALA A 29 9.14 10.33 -38.63
N ARG A 30 9.51 9.94 -39.86
CA ARG A 30 10.44 10.72 -40.66
C ARG A 30 9.75 11.99 -41.16
N MET A 31 10.25 13.15 -40.79
CA MET A 31 9.73 14.46 -41.19
C MET A 31 10.83 15.52 -41.16
N THR A 32 10.64 16.58 -41.96
CA THR A 32 11.57 17.71 -41.92
C THR A 32 11.41 18.57 -40.66
N PRO A 33 12.43 19.37 -40.26
CA PRO A 33 12.30 20.31 -39.15
C PRO A 33 11.12 21.27 -39.30
N GLU A 34 10.85 21.72 -40.53
CA GLU A 34 9.75 22.65 -40.84
C GLU A 34 8.39 21.98 -40.61
N THR A 35 8.26 20.72 -41.01
CA THR A 35 7.04 19.94 -40.76
C THR A 35 6.80 19.72 -39.28
N ARG A 36 7.87 19.47 -38.50
CA ARG A 36 7.79 19.36 -37.05
C ARG A 36 7.32 20.68 -36.43
N ALA A 37 7.91 21.80 -36.81
CA ALA A 37 7.54 23.13 -36.31
C ALA A 37 6.05 23.44 -36.59
N ARG A 38 5.52 23.08 -37.79
CA ARG A 38 4.09 23.26 -38.10
C ARG A 38 3.18 22.42 -37.22
N ILE A 39 3.58 21.17 -36.93
CA ILE A 39 2.80 20.31 -36.03
C ILE A 39 2.84 20.89 -34.61
N ASP A 40 3.99 21.32 -34.11
CA ASP A 40 4.12 21.92 -32.76
C ASP A 40 3.32 23.21 -32.62
N SER A 41 3.30 24.08 -33.65
CA SER A 41 2.46 25.27 -33.69
C SER A 41 0.98 24.92 -33.63
N ALA A 42 0.53 23.96 -34.43
CA ALA A 42 -0.87 23.52 -34.46
C ALA A 42 -1.31 22.91 -33.11
N LEU A 43 -0.44 22.13 -32.46
CA LEU A 43 -0.71 21.57 -31.13
C LEU A 43 -0.91 22.67 -30.08
N LYS A 44 -0.04 23.70 -30.12
CA LYS A 44 -0.13 24.84 -29.21
C LYS A 44 -1.36 25.70 -29.46
N GLU A 45 -1.61 26.05 -30.72
CA GLU A 45 -2.75 26.91 -31.11
C GLU A 45 -4.09 26.27 -30.75
N LEU A 46 -4.24 24.96 -30.97
CA LEU A 46 -5.44 24.22 -30.62
C LEU A 46 -5.47 23.79 -29.17
N ASN A 47 -4.44 24.06 -28.36
CA ASN A 47 -4.27 23.52 -27.02
C ASN A 47 -4.59 22.01 -26.99
N TYR A 48 -4.15 21.30 -28.03
CA TYR A 48 -4.45 19.87 -28.19
C TYR A 48 -3.68 19.03 -27.16
N ARG A 49 -4.42 18.21 -26.46
CA ARG A 49 -3.85 17.19 -25.56
C ARG A 49 -4.29 15.81 -26.04
N PRO A 50 -3.33 14.88 -26.26
CA PRO A 50 -3.66 13.50 -26.64
C PRO A 50 -4.66 12.88 -25.63
N SER A 51 -5.76 12.34 -26.16
CA SER A 51 -6.77 11.67 -25.34
C SER A 51 -6.21 10.40 -24.73
N ALA A 52 -6.34 10.24 -23.41
CA ALA A 52 -5.99 9.00 -22.73
C ALA A 52 -6.81 7.82 -23.28
N SER A 53 -8.11 8.00 -23.46
CA SER A 53 -9.01 6.99 -24.04
C SER A 53 -8.58 6.54 -25.46
N ALA A 54 -8.13 7.48 -26.31
CA ALA A 54 -7.64 7.14 -27.65
C ALA A 54 -6.31 6.36 -27.62
N ARG A 55 -5.48 6.59 -26.61
CA ARG A 55 -4.26 5.80 -26.37
C ARG A 55 -4.62 4.41 -25.89
N THR A 56 -5.51 4.28 -24.90
CA THR A 56 -6.00 3.00 -24.36
C THR A 56 -6.60 2.13 -25.46
N LEU A 57 -7.51 2.68 -26.26
CA LEU A 57 -8.13 1.96 -27.39
C LEU A 57 -7.11 1.39 -28.39
N ARG A 58 -5.97 2.05 -28.56
CA ARG A 58 -4.93 1.59 -29.49
C ARG A 58 -3.93 0.64 -28.87
N SER A 59 -3.52 0.88 -27.61
CA SER A 59 -2.49 0.08 -26.91
C SER A 59 -3.08 -1.10 -26.17
N GLY A 60 -4.40 -1.10 -25.91
CA GLY A 60 -5.05 -2.03 -25.00
C GLY A 60 -4.64 -1.83 -23.53
N LYS A 61 -3.91 -0.75 -23.20
CA LYS A 61 -3.43 -0.44 -21.83
C LYS A 61 -3.86 0.94 -21.41
N SER A 62 -4.46 1.04 -20.23
CA SER A 62 -4.89 2.31 -19.65
C SER A 62 -3.75 3.13 -19.03
N ARG A 63 -2.62 2.48 -18.75
CA ARG A 63 -1.52 3.04 -17.96
C ARG A 63 -1.99 3.52 -16.58
N THR A 64 -2.94 2.80 -16.00
CA THR A 64 -3.51 3.09 -14.68
C THR A 64 -3.40 1.85 -13.80
N ILE A 65 -2.90 2.04 -12.59
CA ILE A 65 -2.85 1.02 -11.54
C ILE A 65 -3.89 1.37 -10.50
N GLY A 66 -4.67 0.39 -10.08
CA GLY A 66 -5.61 0.51 -8.98
C GLY A 66 -4.96 0.19 -7.63
N LEU A 67 -5.24 1.01 -6.63
CA LEU A 67 -4.90 0.75 -5.23
C LEU A 67 -6.19 0.69 -4.43
N VAL A 68 -6.44 -0.43 -3.76
CA VAL A 68 -7.42 -0.47 -2.67
C VAL A 68 -6.67 -0.18 -1.38
N CYS A 69 -7.14 0.80 -0.63
CA CYS A 69 -6.57 1.15 0.66
C CYS A 69 -7.66 1.45 1.70
N GLY A 70 -7.26 1.45 2.96
CA GLY A 70 -8.12 1.93 4.05
C GLY A 70 -8.29 3.44 4.01
N ASP A 71 -8.68 4.01 5.14
CA ASP A 71 -8.89 5.45 5.29
C ASP A 71 -7.61 6.25 5.00
N LEU A 72 -7.71 7.21 4.08
CA LEU A 72 -6.61 8.12 3.72
C LEU A 72 -6.31 9.18 4.79
N THR A 73 -7.16 9.32 5.79
CA THR A 73 -6.82 10.13 6.99
C THR A 73 -5.77 9.42 7.85
N ASN A 74 -5.60 8.10 7.68
CA ASN A 74 -4.50 7.36 8.27
C ASN A 74 -3.18 7.73 7.61
N ALA A 75 -2.25 8.28 8.38
CA ALA A 75 -0.95 8.73 7.90
C ALA A 75 -0.15 7.64 7.17
N TYR A 76 -0.26 6.37 7.58
CA TYR A 76 0.37 5.25 6.88
C TYR A 76 -0.22 5.02 5.50
N SER A 77 -1.56 4.95 5.38
CA SER A 77 -2.24 4.76 4.09
C SER A 77 -1.91 5.88 3.11
N ALA A 78 -1.92 7.14 3.58
CA ALA A 78 -1.57 8.30 2.78
C ALA A 78 -0.09 8.27 2.34
N HIS A 79 0.83 7.92 3.24
CA HIS A 79 2.26 7.80 2.92
C HIS A 79 2.52 6.68 1.91
N PHE A 80 1.91 5.51 2.12
CA PHE A 80 2.01 4.36 1.23
C PHE A 80 1.50 4.69 -0.17
N ALA A 81 0.31 5.29 -0.27
CA ALA A 81 -0.25 5.73 -1.55
C ALA A 81 0.64 6.76 -2.26
N ASN A 82 1.26 7.69 -1.51
CA ASN A 82 2.17 8.68 -2.07
C ASN A 82 3.47 8.05 -2.62
N LEU A 83 4.04 7.07 -1.92
CA LEU A 83 5.19 6.32 -2.41
C LEU A 83 4.88 5.58 -3.72
N ILE A 84 3.73 4.90 -3.78
CA ILE A 84 3.25 4.21 -4.99
C ILE A 84 3.06 5.22 -6.13
N LEU A 85 2.38 6.34 -5.87
CA LEU A 85 2.14 7.39 -6.86
C LEU A 85 3.44 7.91 -7.47
N ASN A 86 4.46 8.17 -6.64
CA ASN A 86 5.75 8.67 -7.10
C ASN A 86 6.45 7.63 -7.99
N PHE A 87 6.52 6.39 -7.55
CA PHE A 87 7.11 5.31 -8.34
C PHE A 87 6.40 5.12 -9.68
N LEU A 88 5.09 5.03 -9.68
CA LEU A 88 4.29 4.81 -10.88
C LEU A 88 4.42 5.96 -11.89
N ARG A 89 4.50 7.20 -11.40
CA ARG A 89 4.70 8.39 -12.26
C ARG A 89 6.02 8.34 -13.01
N GLU A 90 7.09 7.88 -12.38
CA GLU A 90 8.41 7.70 -13.03
C GLU A 90 8.36 6.64 -14.14
N HIS A 91 7.44 5.66 -14.02
CA HIS A 91 7.23 4.58 -14.99
C HIS A 91 6.10 4.86 -15.99
N GLY A 92 5.55 6.09 -16.00
CA GLY A 92 4.51 6.50 -16.94
C GLY A 92 3.12 5.93 -16.66
N TYR A 93 2.86 5.49 -15.42
CA TYR A 93 1.56 5.05 -14.93
C TYR A 93 0.89 6.10 -14.06
N GLN A 94 -0.44 6.02 -13.98
CA GLN A 94 -1.28 6.78 -13.05
C GLN A 94 -1.75 5.86 -11.92
N LEU A 95 -2.07 6.45 -10.76
CA LEU A 95 -2.66 5.75 -9.64
C LEU A 95 -4.14 6.14 -9.52
N LEU A 96 -5.02 5.14 -9.49
CA LEU A 96 -6.43 5.29 -9.15
C LEU A 96 -6.66 4.62 -7.80
N ILE A 97 -7.16 5.39 -6.82
CA ILE A 97 -7.36 4.91 -5.47
C ILE A 97 -8.85 4.67 -5.24
N ALA A 98 -9.18 3.50 -4.72
CA ALA A 98 -10.47 3.19 -4.13
C ALA A 98 -10.30 2.99 -2.63
N VAL A 99 -11.02 3.78 -1.85
CA VAL A 99 -11.04 3.64 -0.39
C VAL A 99 -12.05 2.57 -0.04
N ARG A 100 -11.61 1.60 0.75
CA ARG A 100 -12.47 0.52 1.25
C ARG A 100 -13.51 1.08 2.23
N GLY A 101 -14.73 0.55 2.16
CA GLY A 101 -15.77 0.75 3.17
C GLY A 101 -15.46 0.04 4.50
N SER A 102 -16.47 -0.08 5.36
CA SER A 102 -16.35 -0.72 6.68
C SER A 102 -16.00 -2.22 6.59
N GLU A 103 -16.40 -2.89 5.52
CA GLU A 103 -16.09 -4.29 5.25
C GLU A 103 -15.24 -4.44 3.98
N ALA A 104 -14.51 -5.57 3.87
CA ALA A 104 -13.81 -5.93 2.64
C ALA A 104 -14.83 -6.37 1.58
N ASP A 105 -15.53 -5.41 1.01
CA ASP A 105 -16.48 -5.64 -0.07
C ASP A 105 -15.78 -5.62 -1.42
N CYS A 106 -16.40 -6.23 -2.41
CA CYS A 106 -15.90 -6.21 -3.78
C CYS A 106 -16.08 -4.83 -4.44
N ALA A 107 -16.85 -3.91 -3.85
CA ALA A 107 -17.24 -2.66 -4.50
C ALA A 107 -16.03 -1.78 -4.84
N ALA A 108 -15.03 -1.70 -3.96
CA ALA A 108 -13.79 -0.97 -4.23
C ALA A 108 -12.99 -1.61 -5.38
N LEU A 109 -12.97 -2.94 -5.46
CA LEU A 109 -12.32 -3.67 -6.55
C LEU A 109 -13.09 -3.53 -7.86
N ASP A 110 -14.40 -3.71 -7.85
CA ASP A 110 -15.27 -3.57 -9.03
C ASP A 110 -15.17 -2.15 -9.58
N PHE A 111 -15.16 -1.14 -8.71
CA PHE A 111 -14.93 0.25 -9.12
C PHE A 111 -13.64 0.44 -9.91
N LEU A 112 -12.55 -0.21 -9.52
CA LEU A 112 -11.26 -0.12 -10.22
C LEU A 112 -11.28 -0.93 -11.52
N ILE A 113 -11.85 -2.14 -11.49
CA ILE A 113 -11.95 -3.03 -12.65
C ILE A 113 -12.80 -2.40 -13.76
N ASP A 114 -13.94 -1.80 -13.41
CA ASP A 114 -14.82 -1.10 -14.35
C ASP A 114 -14.15 0.11 -15.04
N ARG A 115 -13.01 0.55 -14.55
CA ARG A 115 -12.19 1.63 -15.14
C ARG A 115 -10.99 1.13 -15.90
N ASP A 116 -10.99 -0.15 -16.25
CA ASP A 116 -9.96 -0.79 -17.07
C ASP A 116 -8.53 -0.53 -16.53
N VAL A 117 -8.32 -0.64 -15.20
CA VAL A 117 -6.95 -0.55 -14.66
C VAL A 117 -6.11 -1.72 -15.18
N ASP A 118 -4.82 -1.48 -15.44
CA ASP A 118 -3.91 -2.50 -15.98
C ASP A 118 -3.45 -3.51 -14.91
N GLY A 119 -3.58 -3.16 -13.64
CA GLY A 119 -3.23 -4.01 -12.51
C GLY A 119 -3.66 -3.41 -11.17
N LEU A 120 -3.54 -4.19 -10.11
CA LEU A 120 -4.02 -3.87 -8.77
C LEU A 120 -2.94 -4.03 -7.70
N ILE A 121 -2.95 -3.15 -6.70
CA ILE A 121 -2.19 -3.28 -5.45
C ILE A 121 -3.19 -3.40 -4.31
N LEU A 122 -3.06 -4.44 -3.49
CA LEU A 122 -3.96 -4.76 -2.39
C LEU A 122 -3.16 -5.12 -1.13
N SER A 123 -3.68 -4.82 0.05
CA SER A 123 -3.23 -5.51 1.25
C SER A 123 -3.94 -6.86 1.40
N GLY A 124 -3.37 -7.77 2.18
CA GLY A 124 -4.05 -9.03 2.49
C GLY A 124 -5.40 -8.82 3.15
N ALA A 125 -5.51 -7.76 3.93
CA ALA A 125 -6.74 -7.34 4.58
C ALA A 125 -7.84 -6.89 3.59
N ASP A 126 -7.47 -6.46 2.39
CA ASP A 126 -8.38 -6.00 1.36
C ASP A 126 -8.85 -7.11 0.40
N LEU A 127 -8.35 -8.35 0.59
CA LEU A 127 -8.77 -9.49 -0.22
C LEU A 127 -10.14 -10.01 0.22
N PRO A 128 -11.13 -10.06 -0.69
CA PRO A 128 -12.39 -10.74 -0.44
C PRO A 128 -12.19 -12.25 -0.25
N GLU A 129 -13.01 -12.90 0.57
CA GLU A 129 -12.86 -14.33 0.87
C GLU A 129 -12.98 -15.23 -0.37
N ASN A 130 -13.93 -14.93 -1.23
CA ASN A 130 -14.32 -15.78 -2.37
C ASN A 130 -14.05 -15.15 -3.73
N TYR A 131 -13.36 -14.02 -3.79
CA TYR A 131 -13.09 -13.29 -5.01
C TYR A 131 -11.63 -12.89 -5.12
N PHE A 132 -11.04 -13.15 -6.28
CA PHE A 132 -9.72 -12.65 -6.64
C PHE A 132 -9.75 -12.15 -8.08
N PRO A 133 -9.30 -10.92 -8.35
CA PRO A 133 -9.36 -10.35 -9.69
C PRO A 133 -8.45 -11.10 -10.67
N LYS A 134 -8.88 -11.21 -11.92
CA LYS A 134 -8.11 -11.84 -13.00
C LYS A 134 -7.01 -10.94 -13.57
N LEU A 135 -6.90 -9.72 -13.07
CA LEU A 135 -5.86 -8.76 -13.46
C LEU A 135 -4.53 -9.07 -12.77
N PRO A 136 -3.38 -8.64 -13.34
CA PRO A 136 -2.13 -8.59 -12.61
C PRO A 136 -2.32 -7.94 -11.24
N THR A 137 -1.96 -8.64 -10.18
CA THR A 137 -2.24 -8.18 -8.82
C THR A 137 -1.03 -8.44 -7.93
N ALA A 138 -0.58 -7.40 -7.26
CA ALA A 138 0.41 -7.49 -6.21
C ALA A 138 -0.25 -7.31 -4.84
N VAL A 139 -0.03 -8.27 -3.94
CA VAL A 139 -0.62 -8.28 -2.59
C VAL A 139 0.50 -8.18 -1.57
N TYR A 140 0.33 -7.34 -0.57
CA TYR A 140 1.28 -7.23 0.53
C TYR A 140 0.61 -7.57 1.86
N ASP A 141 1.42 -8.03 2.84
CA ASP A 141 0.95 -8.41 4.18
C ASP A 141 -0.24 -9.38 4.14
N THR A 142 -0.02 -10.57 3.59
CA THR A 142 -1.09 -11.55 3.43
C THR A 142 -0.68 -12.95 3.88
N SER A 143 -1.59 -13.67 4.51
CA SER A 143 -1.49 -15.12 4.74
C SER A 143 -2.02 -15.95 3.54
N VAL A 144 -2.58 -15.28 2.53
CA VAL A 144 -3.19 -15.92 1.36
C VAL A 144 -2.23 -15.93 0.19
N ASN A 145 -1.94 -17.10 -0.37
CA ASN A 145 -1.05 -17.23 -1.53
C ASN A 145 -1.84 -17.05 -2.84
N ARG A 146 -2.12 -15.80 -3.21
CA ARG A 146 -2.84 -15.41 -4.43
C ARG A 146 -2.17 -14.19 -5.07
N GLY A 147 -1.93 -14.24 -6.37
CA GLY A 147 -1.21 -13.19 -7.09
C GLY A 147 0.28 -13.15 -6.72
N SER A 148 0.96 -12.07 -7.04
CA SER A 148 2.30 -11.84 -6.52
C SER A 148 2.23 -11.30 -5.10
N VAL A 149 2.98 -11.93 -4.21
CA VAL A 149 2.89 -11.67 -2.76
C VAL A 149 4.19 -11.06 -2.24
N MET A 150 4.06 -9.96 -1.49
CA MET A 150 5.15 -9.33 -0.74
C MET A 150 4.81 -9.40 0.75
N ASN A 151 5.50 -10.25 1.48
CA ASN A 151 5.28 -10.38 2.92
C ASN A 151 6.48 -9.87 3.73
N PRO A 152 6.24 -9.32 4.94
CA PRO A 152 7.32 -9.05 5.86
C PRO A 152 8.02 -10.34 6.30
N ASP A 153 9.35 -10.34 6.35
CA ASP A 153 10.12 -11.41 6.99
C ASP A 153 10.08 -11.22 8.51
N LEU A 154 9.13 -11.88 9.14
CA LEU A 154 8.81 -11.70 10.56
C LEU A 154 9.59 -12.61 11.50
N GLY A 155 10.25 -13.65 11.00
CA GLY A 155 10.84 -14.69 11.84
C GLY A 155 11.77 -14.13 12.91
N ARG A 156 12.86 -13.49 12.51
CA ARG A 156 13.86 -12.94 13.44
C ARG A 156 13.35 -11.77 14.26
N SER A 157 12.58 -10.89 13.66
CA SER A 157 12.07 -9.68 14.33
C SER A 157 11.03 -10.01 15.40
N LEU A 158 10.13 -10.97 15.16
CA LEU A 158 9.20 -11.47 16.16
C LEU A 158 9.90 -12.25 17.26
N ASP A 159 10.85 -13.14 16.91
CA ASP A 159 11.63 -13.85 17.92
C ASP A 159 12.39 -12.89 18.85
N ALA A 160 12.96 -11.80 18.30
CA ALA A 160 13.62 -10.77 19.09
C ALA A 160 12.62 -9.95 19.94
N ALA A 161 11.48 -9.57 19.39
CA ALA A 161 10.45 -8.82 20.10
C ALA A 161 9.84 -9.62 21.24
N LEU A 162 9.54 -10.90 21.01
CA LEU A 162 8.94 -11.79 22.02
C LEU A 162 9.95 -12.30 23.06
N ALA A 163 11.23 -12.05 22.89
CA ALA A 163 12.25 -12.46 23.86
C ALA A 163 12.12 -11.75 25.21
N ALA A 164 11.59 -10.54 25.24
CA ALA A 164 11.37 -9.76 26.46
C ALA A 164 10.03 -10.04 27.12
N VAL A 165 9.13 -10.77 26.45
CA VAL A 165 7.77 -11.01 26.95
C VAL A 165 7.81 -11.99 28.13
N ASN A 166 7.26 -11.54 29.23
CA ASN A 166 7.02 -12.29 30.45
C ASN A 166 5.57 -12.07 30.85
N GLY A 167 4.77 -13.12 30.88
CA GLY A 167 3.34 -13.05 31.12
C GLY A 167 2.49 -13.20 29.85
N ARG A 168 1.21 -12.87 29.94
CA ARG A 168 0.24 -13.01 28.88
C ARG A 168 0.39 -11.92 27.81
N ILE A 169 0.37 -12.31 26.55
CA ILE A 169 0.42 -11.38 25.40
C ILE A 169 -0.79 -11.53 24.49
N ALA A 170 -1.42 -10.40 24.12
CA ALA A 170 -2.43 -10.33 23.09
C ALA A 170 -1.83 -9.77 21.79
N GLY A 171 -1.95 -10.51 20.70
CA GLY A 171 -1.61 -10.07 19.34
C GLY A 171 -2.86 -9.58 18.60
N LEU A 172 -2.83 -8.35 18.09
CA LEU A 172 -3.96 -7.68 17.44
C LEU A 172 -3.70 -7.50 15.95
N PHE A 173 -4.42 -8.24 15.11
CA PHE A 173 -4.15 -8.32 13.68
C PHE A 173 -5.43 -8.16 12.87
N PHE A 174 -5.27 -7.79 11.59
CA PHE A 174 -6.38 -7.81 10.64
C PHE A 174 -6.50 -9.19 9.98
N ARG A 175 -7.68 -9.47 9.42
CA ARG A 175 -7.94 -10.68 8.64
C ARG A 175 -6.91 -10.81 7.51
N ASN A 176 -6.50 -12.04 7.23
CA ASN A 176 -5.55 -12.39 6.18
C ASN A 176 -4.16 -11.73 6.29
N SER A 177 -3.83 -11.09 7.43
CA SER A 177 -2.48 -10.57 7.65
C SER A 177 -1.47 -11.71 7.88
N ALA A 178 -0.29 -11.57 7.30
CA ALA A 178 0.83 -12.49 7.52
C ALA A 178 1.30 -12.50 8.99
N TRP A 179 1.03 -11.44 9.73
CA TRP A 179 1.42 -11.28 11.12
C TRP A 179 0.77 -12.28 12.06
N ASN A 180 -0.50 -12.61 11.83
CA ASN A 180 -1.24 -13.50 12.72
C ASN A 180 -0.56 -14.87 12.84
N GLY A 181 -0.37 -15.56 11.73
CA GLY A 181 0.28 -16.88 11.74
C GLY A 181 1.72 -16.85 12.24
N ALA A 182 2.49 -15.82 11.84
CA ALA A 182 3.87 -15.66 12.28
C ALA A 182 3.97 -15.43 13.80
N PHE A 183 3.07 -14.61 14.37
CA PHE A 183 2.98 -14.37 15.81
C PHE A 183 2.65 -15.65 16.59
N GLN A 184 1.61 -16.38 16.17
CA GLN A 184 1.21 -17.62 16.84
C GLN A 184 2.35 -18.65 16.83
N LEU A 185 3.04 -18.80 15.71
CA LEU A 185 4.18 -19.69 15.58
C LEU A 185 5.35 -19.28 16.48
N ALA A 186 5.70 -17.99 16.51
CA ALA A 186 6.79 -17.48 17.34
C ALA A 186 6.46 -17.59 18.86
N ALA A 187 5.23 -17.28 19.26
CA ALA A 187 4.76 -17.41 20.62
C ALA A 187 4.75 -18.89 21.09
N HIS A 188 4.25 -19.80 20.24
CA HIS A 188 4.26 -21.24 20.52
C HIS A 188 5.69 -21.78 20.72
N ARG A 189 6.63 -21.43 19.85
CA ARG A 189 8.06 -21.84 20.01
C ARG A 189 8.68 -21.41 21.33
N ARG A 190 8.18 -20.32 21.90
CA ARG A 190 8.65 -19.77 23.19
C ARG A 190 7.85 -20.22 24.40
N GLY A 191 6.77 -20.98 24.19
CA GLY A 191 5.88 -21.39 25.27
C GLY A 191 5.16 -20.23 25.98
N LEU A 192 4.88 -19.13 25.26
CA LEU A 192 4.19 -17.98 25.80
C LEU A 192 2.68 -18.22 25.92
N ASP A 193 2.06 -17.67 26.96
CA ASP A 193 0.60 -17.52 27.06
C ASP A 193 0.18 -16.38 26.11
N ALA A 194 -0.21 -16.78 24.88
CA ALA A 194 -0.43 -15.84 23.80
C ALA A 194 -1.78 -16.07 23.11
N GLU A 195 -2.50 -14.98 22.90
CA GLU A 195 -3.76 -14.98 22.16
C GLU A 195 -3.68 -14.06 20.95
N ALA A 196 -4.09 -14.53 19.78
CA ALA A 196 -4.20 -13.71 18.59
C ALA A 196 -5.66 -13.35 18.32
N ARG A 197 -5.95 -12.07 18.15
CA ARG A 197 -7.28 -11.53 17.87
C ARG A 197 -7.34 -10.87 16.52
N ILE A 198 -8.38 -11.18 15.76
CA ILE A 198 -8.65 -10.56 14.48
C ILE A 198 -9.55 -9.34 14.71
N LEU A 199 -9.01 -8.17 14.40
CA LEU A 199 -9.72 -6.92 14.55
C LEU A 199 -10.60 -6.64 13.32
N PRO A 200 -11.83 -6.15 13.54
CA PRO A 200 -12.69 -5.66 12.48
C PRO A 200 -12.15 -4.36 11.86
N PHE A 201 -12.57 -4.07 10.62
CA PHE A 201 -12.20 -2.83 9.95
C PHE A 201 -13.03 -1.64 10.43
N ASP A 202 -14.28 -1.88 10.75
CA ASP A 202 -15.16 -0.86 11.33
C ASP A 202 -14.60 -0.36 12.66
N LEU A 203 -14.50 0.97 12.81
CA LEU A 203 -13.86 1.60 13.97
C LEU A 203 -14.63 1.38 15.28
N GLU A 204 -15.95 1.42 15.22
CA GLU A 204 -16.81 1.27 16.40
C GLU A 204 -16.73 -0.17 16.95
N THR A 205 -16.85 -1.15 16.04
CA THR A 205 -16.72 -2.56 16.37
C THR A 205 -15.29 -2.87 16.86
N ARG A 206 -14.27 -2.27 16.23
CA ARG A 206 -12.87 -2.38 16.67
C ARG A 206 -12.66 -1.83 18.07
N ALA A 207 -13.21 -0.64 18.38
CA ALA A 207 -13.14 -0.06 19.73
C ALA A 207 -13.76 -1.01 20.77
N THR A 208 -14.86 -1.67 20.42
CA THR A 208 -15.51 -2.65 21.27
C THR A 208 -14.60 -3.86 21.54
N GLU A 209 -13.93 -4.39 20.50
CA GLU A 209 -12.97 -5.48 20.68
C GLU A 209 -11.74 -5.06 21.49
N LEU A 210 -11.22 -3.87 21.27
CA LEU A 210 -10.11 -3.33 22.07
C LEU A 210 -10.47 -3.14 23.53
N ARG A 211 -11.70 -2.71 23.87
CA ARG A 211 -12.19 -2.65 25.26
C ARG A 211 -12.17 -4.03 25.91
N LYS A 212 -12.59 -5.08 25.21
CA LYS A 212 -12.53 -6.45 25.75
C LYS A 212 -11.08 -6.84 26.09
N VAL A 213 -10.14 -6.56 25.18
CA VAL A 213 -8.72 -6.81 25.42
C VAL A 213 -8.23 -6.05 26.67
N CYS A 214 -8.58 -4.77 26.80
CA CYS A 214 -8.21 -3.96 27.97
C CYS A 214 -8.86 -4.47 29.28
N GLN A 215 -10.08 -5.03 29.23
CA GLN A 215 -10.75 -5.66 30.39
C GLN A 215 -10.04 -6.93 30.84
N GLU A 216 -9.49 -7.70 29.90
CA GLU A 216 -8.74 -8.93 30.18
C GLU A 216 -7.33 -8.69 30.73
N LYS A 217 -6.82 -7.47 30.57
CA LYS A 217 -5.54 -6.98 31.08
C LYS A 217 -4.34 -7.87 30.78
N PRO A 218 -4.05 -8.23 29.49
CA PRO A 218 -2.78 -8.90 29.20
C PRO A 218 -1.61 -7.98 29.55
N GLU A 219 -0.51 -8.52 30.06
CA GLU A 219 0.69 -7.74 30.41
C GLU A 219 1.33 -7.11 29.17
N TRP A 220 1.17 -7.77 28.02
CA TRP A 220 1.74 -7.36 26.74
C TRP A 220 0.68 -7.28 25.66
N ILE A 221 0.82 -6.28 24.78
CA ILE A 221 0.02 -6.18 23.55
C ILE A 221 0.96 -5.97 22.37
N LEU A 222 0.86 -6.85 21.36
CA LEU A 222 1.45 -6.62 20.04
C LEU A 222 0.36 -6.13 19.09
N THR A 223 0.55 -4.95 18.49
CA THR A 223 -0.39 -4.42 17.50
C THR A 223 0.27 -4.15 16.15
N SER A 224 -0.40 -4.57 15.08
CA SER A 224 -0.07 -4.14 13.72
C SER A 224 -1.04 -3.04 13.31
N GLY A 225 -0.50 -1.86 13.02
CA GLY A 225 -1.31 -0.75 12.51
C GLY A 225 -1.45 0.40 13.50
N TRP A 226 -1.16 1.53 12.90
CA TRP A 226 -1.09 2.82 13.59
C TRP A 226 -2.41 3.27 14.20
N GLN A 227 -3.51 3.09 13.47
CA GLN A 227 -4.83 3.50 13.93
C GLN A 227 -5.27 2.71 15.18
N THR A 228 -4.94 1.42 15.23
CA THR A 228 -5.19 0.58 16.42
C THR A 228 -4.41 1.07 17.61
N LEU A 229 -3.16 1.52 17.42
CA LEU A 229 -2.33 2.08 18.49
C LEU A 229 -2.93 3.37 19.05
N LEU A 230 -3.42 4.28 18.22
CA LEU A 230 -4.10 5.50 18.65
C LEU A 230 -5.38 5.19 19.46
N MET A 231 -6.20 4.25 18.95
CA MET A 231 -7.41 3.83 19.67
C MET A 231 -7.09 3.20 21.03
N LEU A 232 -6.01 2.42 21.12
CA LEU A 232 -5.53 1.88 22.41
C LEU A 232 -5.07 3.00 23.34
N GLN A 233 -4.39 4.01 22.83
CA GLN A 233 -3.96 5.16 23.61
C GLN A 233 -5.15 5.88 24.26
N ASP A 234 -6.19 6.16 23.46
CA ASP A 234 -7.40 6.82 23.98
C ASP A 234 -8.10 5.94 25.04
N LEU A 235 -8.29 4.64 24.76
CA LEU A 235 -8.90 3.72 25.70
C LEU A 235 -8.11 3.58 27.01
N LEU A 236 -6.79 3.46 26.94
CA LEU A 236 -5.94 3.33 28.14
C LEU A 236 -5.93 4.62 28.96
N GLY A 237 -5.96 5.79 28.29
CA GLY A 237 -6.03 7.08 29.01
C GLY A 237 -7.40 7.35 29.63
N ASP A 238 -8.47 7.13 28.91
CA ASP A 238 -9.81 7.58 29.27
C ASP A 238 -10.60 6.53 30.06
N GLU A 239 -10.55 5.25 29.62
CA GLU A 239 -11.40 4.19 30.21
C GLU A 239 -10.64 3.26 31.17
N PHE A 240 -9.32 3.08 30.96
CA PHE A 240 -8.49 2.14 31.73
C PHE A 240 -7.22 2.81 32.33
N PRO A 241 -7.31 3.95 33.01
CA PRO A 241 -6.13 4.74 33.43
C PRO A 241 -5.19 4.03 34.43
N GLY A 242 -5.62 2.93 35.02
CA GLY A 242 -4.80 2.09 35.92
C GLY A 242 -4.21 0.84 35.26
N TYR A 243 -4.36 0.70 33.95
CA TYR A 243 -3.83 -0.43 33.20
C TYR A 243 -2.74 0.04 32.24
N HIS A 244 -1.52 -0.46 32.41
CA HIS A 244 -0.32 -0.04 31.67
C HIS A 244 0.36 -1.27 31.02
N PRO A 245 -0.17 -1.78 29.88
CA PRO A 245 0.46 -2.89 29.19
C PRO A 245 1.76 -2.47 28.51
N HIS A 246 2.71 -3.40 28.40
CA HIS A 246 3.86 -3.23 27.54
C HIS A 246 3.44 -3.36 26.07
N LEU A 247 3.75 -2.37 25.23
CA LEU A 247 3.35 -2.35 23.84
C LEU A 247 4.49 -2.73 22.92
N LEU A 248 4.26 -3.75 22.10
CA LEU A 248 5.07 -4.06 20.93
C LEU A 248 4.29 -3.59 19.69
N VAL A 249 4.94 -2.84 18.83
CA VAL A 249 4.25 -2.18 17.70
C VAL A 249 4.92 -2.52 16.39
N HIS A 250 4.14 -2.93 15.41
CA HIS A 250 4.57 -2.85 14.03
C HIS A 250 4.27 -1.45 13.51
N ALA A 251 5.31 -0.65 13.29
CA ALA A 251 5.17 0.69 12.79
C ALA A 251 6.08 0.91 11.58
N ASN A 252 5.47 1.13 10.43
CA ASN A 252 6.14 1.62 9.23
C ASN A 252 6.10 3.15 9.16
N CYS A 253 5.49 3.81 10.14
CA CYS A 253 5.42 5.27 10.27
C CYS A 253 6.29 5.75 11.42
N ARG A 254 6.91 6.89 11.22
CA ARG A 254 7.71 7.62 12.20
C ARG A 254 6.89 8.81 12.70
N GLY A 255 7.00 9.16 13.98
CA GLY A 255 6.31 10.36 14.47
C GLY A 255 6.30 10.53 15.98
N PRO A 256 6.00 11.76 16.47
CA PRO A 256 6.05 12.12 17.88
C PRO A 256 5.01 11.42 18.76
N PHE A 257 3.99 10.82 18.19
CA PHE A 257 2.96 10.07 18.94
C PHE A 257 3.49 8.76 19.56
N MET A 258 4.67 8.30 19.15
CA MET A 258 5.37 7.21 19.85
C MET A 258 5.82 7.62 21.27
N ASN A 259 5.72 8.89 21.62
CA ASN A 259 6.05 9.39 22.96
C ASN A 259 4.89 9.31 23.96
N ALA A 260 3.66 9.09 23.47
CA ALA A 260 2.46 9.13 24.30
C ALA A 260 2.13 7.80 25.01
N LEU A 261 2.79 6.70 24.60
CA LEU A 261 2.58 5.37 25.15
C LEU A 261 3.92 4.73 25.56
N GLU A 262 3.88 3.85 26.56
CA GLU A 262 5.03 3.03 26.94
C GLU A 262 5.28 1.91 25.93
N ILE A 263 5.90 2.27 24.81
CA ILE A 263 6.25 1.32 23.75
C ILE A 263 7.53 0.60 24.15
N ALA A 264 7.45 -0.70 24.38
CA ALA A 264 8.58 -1.56 24.72
C ALA A 264 9.48 -1.87 23.51
N GLY A 265 8.97 -1.77 22.29
CA GLY A 265 9.75 -1.94 21.09
C GLY A 265 8.93 -1.87 19.81
N VAL A 266 9.62 -1.68 18.71
CA VAL A 266 9.02 -1.54 17.37
C VAL A 266 9.61 -2.56 16.43
N ILE A 267 8.75 -3.26 15.69
CA ILE A 267 9.15 -4.01 14.51
C ILE A 267 8.95 -3.08 13.30
N HIS A 268 10.04 -2.82 12.61
CA HIS A 268 10.10 -1.83 11.54
C HIS A 268 10.55 -2.44 10.21
N SER A 269 10.00 -1.96 9.11
CA SER A 269 10.47 -2.22 7.75
C SER A 269 10.65 -0.92 6.98
N ASN A 270 11.51 -0.92 5.94
CA ASN A 270 11.65 0.23 5.05
C ASN A 270 10.51 0.25 4.03
N THR A 271 9.49 1.06 4.28
CA THR A 271 8.29 1.14 3.43
C THR A 271 8.62 1.59 2.00
N GLY A 272 9.61 2.47 1.82
CA GLY A 272 10.01 2.96 0.50
C GLY A 272 10.57 1.85 -0.39
N ASP A 273 11.48 1.04 0.14
CA ASP A 273 12.05 -0.09 -0.60
C ASP A 273 10.99 -1.17 -0.84
N MET A 274 10.13 -1.45 0.14
CA MET A 274 9.02 -2.39 0.00
C MET A 274 8.08 -1.99 -1.14
N VAL A 275 7.67 -0.73 -1.20
CA VAL A 275 6.80 -0.21 -2.27
C VAL A 275 7.47 -0.29 -3.62
N ARG A 276 8.77 0.03 -3.72
CA ARG A 276 9.54 -0.09 -4.96
C ARG A 276 9.52 -1.52 -5.50
N GLU A 277 9.80 -2.49 -4.64
CA GLU A 277 9.78 -3.91 -5.01
C GLU A 277 8.37 -4.38 -5.38
N LEU A 278 7.35 -4.03 -4.60
CA LEU A 278 5.95 -4.37 -4.85
C LEU A 278 5.48 -3.85 -6.21
N CYS A 279 5.78 -2.59 -6.52
CA CYS A 279 5.43 -1.99 -7.80
C CYS A 279 6.23 -2.62 -8.96
N THR A 280 7.51 -2.94 -8.75
CA THR A 280 8.34 -3.61 -9.76
C THR A 280 7.78 -4.99 -10.10
N MET A 281 7.37 -5.77 -9.10
CA MET A 281 6.71 -7.07 -9.31
C MET A 281 5.43 -6.92 -10.14
N LEU A 282 4.59 -5.94 -9.82
CA LEU A 282 3.34 -5.69 -10.54
C LEU A 282 3.60 -5.27 -11.99
N LEU A 283 4.49 -4.31 -12.23
CA LEU A 283 4.79 -3.85 -13.58
C LEU A 283 5.41 -4.98 -14.43
N GLY A 284 6.24 -5.83 -13.83
CA GLY A 284 6.78 -7.01 -14.49
C GLY A 284 5.69 -7.97 -14.99
N GLN A 285 4.62 -8.19 -14.20
CA GLN A 285 3.46 -8.99 -14.65
C GLN A 285 2.67 -8.33 -15.79
N ILE A 286 2.51 -7.01 -15.73
CA ILE A 286 1.78 -6.26 -16.76
C ILE A 286 2.53 -6.24 -18.09
N GLU A 287 3.85 -6.15 -18.06
CA GLU A 287 4.71 -6.06 -19.26
C GLU A 287 4.95 -7.42 -19.90
N ASN A 288 5.06 -8.47 -19.09
CA ASN A 288 5.33 -9.83 -19.52
C ASN A 288 4.09 -10.71 -19.31
N SER A 289 3.18 -10.69 -20.29
CA SER A 289 1.99 -11.55 -20.31
C SER A 289 2.43 -13.03 -20.23
N GLY A 290 2.27 -13.66 -19.09
CA GLY A 290 2.71 -15.04 -18.82
C GLY A 290 3.76 -15.18 -17.72
N SER A 291 4.16 -14.08 -17.05
CA SER A 291 4.98 -14.17 -15.84
C SER A 291 4.21 -14.89 -14.73
N VAL A 292 4.89 -15.84 -14.11
CA VAL A 292 4.33 -16.57 -12.95
C VAL A 292 4.28 -15.62 -11.76
N PRO A 293 3.21 -15.63 -10.95
CA PRO A 293 3.16 -14.88 -9.70
C PRO A 293 4.36 -15.21 -8.80
N GLU A 294 4.97 -14.18 -8.23
CA GLU A 294 6.13 -14.31 -7.36
C GLU A 294 5.75 -14.10 -5.90
N SER A 295 6.47 -14.81 -5.01
CA SER A 295 6.36 -14.60 -3.57
C SER A 295 7.71 -14.13 -3.04
N ARG A 296 7.72 -12.97 -2.37
CA ARG A 296 8.95 -12.38 -1.81
C ARG A 296 8.75 -12.02 -0.34
N LEU A 297 9.85 -12.14 0.42
CA LEU A 297 9.91 -11.68 1.80
C LEU A 297 10.66 -10.35 1.86
N PHE A 298 10.13 -9.43 2.66
CA PHE A 298 10.70 -8.12 2.87
C PHE A 298 11.30 -8.02 4.28
N PRO A 299 12.56 -7.56 4.45
CA PRO A 299 13.24 -7.56 5.75
C PRO A 299 12.51 -6.69 6.79
N THR A 300 12.37 -7.21 7.99
CA THR A 300 11.93 -6.47 9.18
C THR A 300 13.00 -6.52 10.27
N VAL A 301 13.05 -5.47 11.09
CA VAL A 301 14.01 -5.34 12.18
C VAL A 301 13.28 -4.95 13.46
N PHE A 302 13.55 -5.67 14.55
CA PHE A 302 13.08 -5.26 15.87
C PHE A 302 14.03 -4.22 16.47
N ARG A 303 13.46 -3.17 17.06
CA ARG A 303 14.16 -2.09 17.74
C ARG A 303 13.58 -1.95 19.14
N PRO A 304 14.27 -2.41 20.18
CA PRO A 304 13.81 -2.30 21.55
C PRO A 304 13.81 -0.84 22.01
N ALA A 305 12.92 -0.49 22.93
CA ALA A 305 12.90 0.80 23.57
C ALA A 305 14.27 1.16 24.18
N GLY A 306 14.66 2.42 24.09
CA GLY A 306 15.95 2.91 24.55
C GLY A 306 17.13 2.63 23.61
N SER A 307 16.95 1.87 22.52
CA SER A 307 18.02 1.76 21.52
C SER A 307 18.16 3.06 20.72
N PRO A 308 19.39 3.43 20.26
CA PRO A 308 19.59 4.64 19.46
C PRO A 308 18.69 4.69 18.23
N GLU A 309 18.47 3.55 17.59
CA GLU A 309 17.62 3.42 16.43
C GLU A 309 16.13 3.59 16.75
N PHE A 310 15.68 3.15 17.92
CA PHE A 310 14.33 3.39 18.40
C PHE A 310 14.11 4.88 18.67
N GLU A 311 15.03 5.54 19.37
CA GLU A 311 14.94 6.97 19.64
C GLU A 311 14.98 7.80 18.36
N ALA A 312 15.73 7.37 17.35
CA ALA A 312 15.73 8.00 16.04
C ALA A 312 14.37 7.88 15.31
N LEU A 313 13.54 6.89 15.61
CA LEU A 313 12.18 6.79 15.07
C LEU A 313 11.22 7.81 15.70
N LYS A 314 11.43 8.17 16.97
CA LYS A 314 10.62 9.17 17.71
C LYS A 314 10.89 10.60 17.24
N THR A 315 12.14 10.91 16.93
CA THR A 315 12.60 12.29 16.69
C THR A 315 12.54 12.73 15.23
N ARG A 316 12.51 11.79 14.30
CA ARG A 316 12.40 12.16 12.88
C ARG A 316 10.97 12.58 12.57
N HIS A 317 10.77 13.90 12.40
CA HIS A 317 9.58 14.40 11.70
C HIS A 317 9.39 13.66 10.37
N PHE A 318 8.14 13.53 9.90
CA PHE A 318 7.83 13.00 8.57
C PHE A 318 8.78 13.60 7.53
N GLN A 319 9.94 13.01 7.33
CA GLN A 319 10.73 13.27 6.14
C GLN A 319 10.17 12.37 5.06
N LEU A 320 9.43 12.98 4.16
CA LEU A 320 9.07 12.44 2.86
C LEU A 320 10.39 12.27 2.06
N THR A 321 11.10 11.16 2.27
CA THR A 321 12.20 10.74 1.41
C THR A 321 11.82 9.43 0.76
#